data_7f6d72980e2c003f819866c3337a0d7f
#
_entry.id   7f6d72980e2c003f819866c3337a0d7f
#
_cell.length_a   1.000
_cell.length_b   1.000
_cell.length_c   1.000
_cell.angle_alpha   90.00
_cell.angle_beta   90.00
_cell.angle_gamma   90.00
#
_symmetry.space_group_name_H-M   'P 1'
#
loop_
_entity.id
_entity.type
_entity.pdbx_description
1 polymer ?
#
loop_
_entity_poly.entity_id
_entity_poly.type
_entity_poly.pdbx_seq_one_letter_code
_entity_poly.pdbx_strand_id
1 'polypeptide(L)'
;MNWIPLNNKTHFSLQRGYSKPEQLVAKCKEFGYKSCAITDINTISGAVAFYKTCKKNNIKPIIGCTFEFESHKPTTLLAKNKAGWFDLIDLVSKKNSYSDDVVYKLLKSHSENLICIDELKQQPSYYAETKDAELHRILLCSAMKTTMAKSKERLKQDGFKKLKGFFDSDKYYMLSPNEVQSAYDSDLIDKVADIAAQCEEYNVLGKPMLPKFDCPEGYDED
;
A
#
# COMPACT_ATOMS: atom_id res chain seq x y z
N MET A 1 -12.78 -2.12 19.25
CA MET A 1 -13.08 -1.49 17.95
C MET A 1 -12.48 -2.33 16.83
N ASN A 2 -13.24 -2.63 15.76
CA ASN A 2 -12.81 -3.51 14.67
C ASN A 2 -12.25 -2.73 13.46
N TRP A 3 -11.62 -1.58 13.70
CA TRP A 3 -10.98 -0.83 12.62
C TRP A 3 -9.72 -1.51 12.12
N ILE A 4 -9.56 -1.52 10.80
CA ILE A 4 -8.38 -2.02 10.12
C ILE A 4 -7.89 -0.95 9.12
N PRO A 5 -6.65 -0.46 9.24
CA PRO A 5 -6.08 0.45 8.26
C PRO A 5 -5.76 -0.32 6.97
N LEU A 6 -6.62 -0.15 5.94
CA LEU A 6 -6.52 -0.86 4.67
C LEU A 6 -5.76 -0.08 3.58
N ASN A 7 -5.50 1.21 3.77
CA ASN A 7 -4.92 2.06 2.74
C ASN A 7 -3.64 2.76 3.23
N ASN A 8 -2.54 2.00 3.33
CA ASN A 8 -1.28 2.52 3.85
C ASN A 8 -0.17 2.44 2.82
N LYS A 9 0.56 3.56 2.67
CA LYS A 9 1.70 3.71 1.77
C LYS A 9 2.98 3.72 2.61
N THR A 10 3.98 2.96 2.16
CA THR A 10 5.29 2.94 2.80
C THR A 10 6.33 3.65 1.92
N HIS A 11 7.57 3.72 2.38
CA HIS A 11 8.68 4.27 1.62
C HIS A 11 8.97 3.51 0.30
N PHE A 12 8.38 2.33 0.10
CA PHE A 12 8.39 1.63 -1.19
C PHE A 12 7.50 2.30 -2.24
N SER A 13 6.54 3.13 -1.84
CA SER A 13 5.91 4.13 -2.72
C SER A 13 6.87 5.29 -2.93
N LEU A 14 7.86 5.09 -3.83
CA LEU A 14 9.00 6.00 -4.00
C LEU A 14 8.55 7.45 -4.15
N GLN A 15 9.20 8.34 -3.36
CA GLN A 15 8.91 9.77 -3.34
C GLN A 15 7.48 10.16 -2.95
N ARG A 16 6.70 9.21 -2.42
CA ARG A 16 5.31 9.43 -2.01
C ARG A 16 5.04 8.99 -0.57
N GLY A 17 5.42 7.79 -0.18
CA GLY A 17 5.30 7.28 1.18
C GLY A 17 6.56 7.55 1.99
N TYR A 18 6.40 7.75 3.30
CA TYR A 18 7.52 8.08 4.19
C TYR A 18 7.87 6.95 5.15
N SER A 19 6.87 6.31 5.77
CA SER A 19 7.14 5.32 6.81
C SER A 19 7.67 3.99 6.29
N LYS A 20 8.53 3.36 7.09
CA LYS A 20 8.94 1.97 6.88
C LYS A 20 7.82 1.01 7.31
N PRO A 21 7.74 -0.22 6.76
CA PRO A 21 6.80 -1.23 7.22
C PRO A 21 6.82 -1.47 8.73
N GLU A 22 8.01 -1.42 9.35
CA GLU A 22 8.21 -1.61 10.80
C GLU A 22 7.51 -0.52 11.62
N GLN A 23 7.58 0.74 11.18
CA GLN A 23 6.93 1.87 11.84
C GLN A 23 5.41 1.76 11.75
N LEU A 24 4.90 1.37 10.58
CA LEU A 24 3.48 1.13 10.34
C LEU A 24 2.93 0.03 11.28
N VAL A 25 3.62 -1.11 11.34
CA VAL A 25 3.22 -2.25 12.18
C VAL A 25 3.35 -1.92 13.67
N ALA A 26 4.38 -1.18 14.07
CA ALA A 26 4.54 -0.73 15.46
C ALA A 26 3.36 0.16 15.89
N LYS A 27 2.92 1.06 15.01
CA LYS A 27 1.76 1.91 15.28
C LYS A 27 0.45 1.12 15.34
N CYS A 28 0.27 0.10 14.48
CA CYS A 28 -0.86 -0.82 14.58
C CYS A 28 -0.89 -1.54 15.93
N LYS A 29 0.26 -2.00 16.42
CA LYS A 29 0.37 -2.66 17.72
C LYS A 29 0.06 -1.70 18.87
N GLU A 30 0.57 -0.46 18.81
CA GLU A 30 0.28 0.59 19.81
C GLU A 30 -1.22 0.87 19.91
N PHE A 31 -1.92 0.93 18.77
CA PHE A 31 -3.36 1.19 18.72
C PHE A 31 -4.23 -0.06 18.93
N GLY A 32 -3.63 -1.23 19.09
CA GLY A 32 -4.34 -2.50 19.31
C GLY A 32 -5.03 -3.06 18.06
N TYR A 33 -4.68 -2.58 16.86
CA TYR A 33 -5.19 -3.12 15.60
C TYR A 33 -4.69 -4.53 15.36
N LYS A 34 -5.59 -5.43 15.00
CA LYS A 34 -5.28 -6.86 14.81
C LYS A 34 -4.84 -7.20 13.39
N SER A 35 -5.14 -6.33 12.45
CA SER A 35 -4.80 -6.48 11.04
C SER A 35 -4.34 -5.15 10.48
N CYS A 36 -3.54 -5.18 9.44
CA CYS A 36 -3.07 -4.01 8.73
C CYS A 36 -2.83 -4.35 7.27
N ALA A 37 -3.11 -3.43 6.36
CA ALA A 37 -2.76 -3.60 4.96
C ALA A 37 -1.56 -2.74 4.56
N ILE A 38 -0.79 -3.22 3.59
CA ILE A 38 0.15 -2.43 2.80
C ILE A 38 -0.42 -2.30 1.38
N THR A 39 -0.49 -1.08 0.86
CA THR A 39 -1.05 -0.78 -0.47
C THR A 39 -0.19 0.24 -1.19
N ASP A 40 1.10 -0.05 -1.32
CA ASP A 40 2.06 0.82 -1.99
C ASP A 40 1.67 1.11 -3.45
N ILE A 41 2.15 2.24 -3.98
CA ILE A 41 1.77 2.75 -5.28
C ILE A 41 2.59 2.07 -6.37
N ASN A 42 1.92 1.37 -7.29
CA ASN A 42 2.49 0.65 -8.45
C ASN A 42 3.59 -0.36 -8.10
N THR A 43 3.63 -0.82 -6.85
CA THR A 43 4.66 -1.77 -6.38
C THR A 43 4.16 -2.64 -5.23
N ILE A 44 4.72 -3.83 -5.12
CA ILE A 44 4.56 -4.75 -3.99
C ILE A 44 5.90 -5.09 -3.34
N SER A 45 6.95 -4.31 -3.63
CA SER A 45 8.31 -4.57 -3.14
C SER A 45 8.41 -4.55 -1.60
N GLY A 46 7.52 -3.82 -0.92
CA GLY A 46 7.42 -3.79 0.54
C GLY A 46 6.74 -5.00 1.17
N ALA A 47 6.06 -5.84 0.39
CA ALA A 47 5.18 -6.91 0.88
C ALA A 47 5.91 -7.93 1.78
N VAL A 48 7.12 -8.37 1.40
CA VAL A 48 7.88 -9.37 2.17
C VAL A 48 8.34 -8.81 3.51
N ALA A 49 8.89 -7.59 3.54
CA ALA A 49 9.30 -6.92 4.77
C ALA A 49 8.12 -6.70 5.70
N PHE A 50 7.01 -6.20 5.15
CA PHE A 50 5.77 -5.98 5.88
C PHE A 50 5.21 -7.29 6.46
N TYR A 51 5.10 -8.35 5.64
CA TYR A 51 4.62 -9.66 6.07
C TYR A 51 5.43 -10.21 7.26
N LYS A 52 6.77 -10.22 7.13
CA LYS A 52 7.66 -10.68 8.21
C LYS A 52 7.46 -9.87 9.49
N THR A 53 7.34 -8.56 9.38
CA THR A 53 7.15 -7.66 10.52
C THR A 53 5.79 -7.87 11.17
N CYS A 54 4.71 -8.04 10.41
CA CYS A 54 3.37 -8.35 10.91
C CYS A 54 3.37 -9.68 11.68
N LYS A 55 3.94 -10.74 11.10
CA LYS A 55 4.01 -12.06 11.76
C LYS A 55 4.77 -12.01 13.09
N LYS A 56 5.91 -11.29 13.13
CA LYS A 56 6.68 -11.08 14.37
C LYS A 56 5.88 -10.37 15.47
N ASN A 57 4.92 -9.53 15.09
CA ASN A 57 4.12 -8.73 16.03
C ASN A 57 2.69 -9.26 16.24
N ASN A 58 2.35 -10.44 15.74
CA ASN A 58 1.02 -11.05 15.81
C ASN A 58 -0.09 -10.15 15.23
N ILE A 59 0.23 -9.46 14.11
CA ILE A 59 -0.71 -8.68 13.33
C ILE A 59 -0.97 -9.42 12.02
N LYS A 60 -2.25 -9.56 11.63
CA LYS A 60 -2.62 -10.18 10.36
C LYS A 60 -2.21 -9.27 9.20
N PRO A 61 -1.29 -9.71 8.31
CA PRO A 61 -0.90 -8.92 7.14
C PRO A 61 -1.96 -9.02 6.04
N ILE A 62 -2.33 -7.90 5.45
CA ILE A 62 -3.14 -7.83 4.24
C ILE A 62 -2.28 -7.17 3.17
N ILE A 63 -2.10 -7.84 2.03
CA ILE A 63 -1.26 -7.34 0.96
C ILE A 63 -2.13 -6.79 -0.16
N GLY A 64 -1.79 -5.60 -0.61
CA GLY A 64 -2.47 -4.94 -1.72
C GLY A 64 -1.51 -4.05 -2.51
N CYS A 65 -2.06 -3.40 -3.52
CA CYS A 65 -1.37 -2.42 -4.34
C CYS A 65 -2.34 -1.33 -4.79
N THR A 66 -1.89 -0.09 -4.81
CA THR A 66 -2.62 1.01 -5.45
C THR A 66 -2.02 1.25 -6.84
N PHE A 67 -2.82 1.06 -7.86
CA PHE A 67 -2.44 1.33 -9.25
C PHE A 67 -2.82 2.78 -9.58
N GLU A 68 -1.83 3.62 -9.84
CA GLU A 68 -2.03 4.98 -10.35
C GLU A 68 -1.84 4.98 -11.88
N PHE A 69 -2.69 5.76 -12.56
CA PHE A 69 -2.72 5.92 -14.01
C PHE A 69 -2.71 7.42 -14.36
N GLU A 70 -2.24 7.75 -15.56
CA GLU A 70 -2.26 9.13 -16.03
C GLU A 70 -3.69 9.60 -16.35
N SER A 71 -4.46 8.75 -17.04
CA SER A 71 -5.80 9.10 -17.57
C SER A 71 -6.96 8.43 -16.85
N HIS A 72 -6.70 7.58 -15.83
CA HIS A 72 -7.74 6.88 -15.08
C HIS A 72 -7.65 7.17 -13.58
N LYS A 73 -8.74 6.90 -12.86
CA LYS A 73 -8.75 6.99 -11.39
C LYS A 73 -7.81 5.93 -10.80
N PRO A 74 -7.08 6.26 -9.74
CA PRO A 74 -6.34 5.26 -8.98
C PRO A 74 -7.25 4.14 -8.52
N THR A 75 -6.76 2.91 -8.53
CA THR A 75 -7.48 1.72 -8.09
C THR A 75 -6.65 0.96 -7.08
N THR A 76 -7.21 0.72 -5.90
CA THR A 76 -6.55 -0.01 -4.82
C THR A 76 -7.16 -1.41 -4.69
N LEU A 77 -6.32 -2.42 -4.84
CA LEU A 77 -6.68 -3.84 -4.78
C LEU A 77 -5.99 -4.51 -3.60
N LEU A 78 -6.75 -5.36 -2.89
CA LEU A 78 -6.25 -6.24 -1.83
C LEU A 78 -6.34 -7.70 -2.30
N ALA A 79 -5.32 -8.51 -2.00
CA ALA A 79 -5.36 -9.95 -2.23
C ALA A 79 -6.19 -10.64 -1.14
N LYS A 80 -7.24 -11.38 -1.52
CA LYS A 80 -8.04 -12.20 -0.60
C LYS A 80 -7.27 -13.40 -0.08
N ASN A 81 -6.47 -14.02 -0.94
CA ASN A 81 -5.82 -15.29 -0.72
C ASN A 81 -4.51 -15.38 -1.49
N LYS A 82 -3.87 -16.54 -1.46
CA LYS A 82 -2.59 -16.76 -2.15
C LYS A 82 -2.70 -16.61 -3.69
N ALA A 83 -3.83 -16.95 -4.31
CA ALA A 83 -4.04 -16.73 -5.73
C ALA A 83 -4.06 -15.23 -6.04
N GLY A 84 -4.78 -14.42 -5.23
CA GLY A 84 -4.78 -12.96 -5.35
C GLY A 84 -3.40 -12.33 -5.15
N TRP A 85 -2.54 -12.93 -4.34
CA TRP A 85 -1.15 -12.51 -4.25
C TRP A 85 -0.40 -12.68 -5.59
N PHE A 86 -0.59 -13.80 -6.28
CA PHE A 86 0.00 -13.99 -7.61
C PHE A 86 -0.64 -13.08 -8.65
N ASP A 87 -1.93 -12.83 -8.58
CA ASP A 87 -2.61 -11.86 -9.44
C ASP A 87 -2.02 -10.43 -9.26
N LEU A 88 -1.70 -10.01 -8.02
CA LEU A 88 -1.03 -8.74 -7.78
C LEU A 88 0.39 -8.69 -8.38
N ILE A 89 1.16 -9.79 -8.29
CA ILE A 89 2.48 -9.89 -8.92
C ILE A 89 2.37 -9.70 -10.44
N ASP A 90 1.43 -10.38 -11.05
CA ASP A 90 1.18 -10.32 -12.51
C ASP A 90 0.77 -8.89 -12.92
N LEU A 91 -0.19 -8.29 -12.20
CA LEU A 91 -0.68 -6.94 -12.48
C LEU A 91 0.41 -5.88 -12.33
N VAL A 92 1.24 -5.94 -11.28
CA VAL A 92 2.36 -5.02 -11.08
C VAL A 92 3.41 -5.20 -12.19
N SER A 93 3.69 -6.44 -12.62
CA SER A 93 4.60 -6.70 -13.73
C SER A 93 4.06 -6.13 -15.03
N LYS A 94 2.77 -6.31 -15.30
CA LYS A 94 2.08 -5.75 -16.47
C LYS A 94 2.02 -4.22 -16.45
N LYS A 95 1.87 -3.60 -15.27
CA LYS A 95 1.88 -2.13 -15.14
C LYS A 95 3.21 -1.51 -15.61
N ASN A 96 4.30 -2.24 -15.49
CA ASN A 96 5.62 -1.80 -15.93
C ASN A 96 5.90 -2.11 -17.42
N SER A 97 5.07 -2.94 -18.07
CA SER A 97 5.33 -3.45 -19.43
C SER A 97 4.28 -3.04 -20.46
N TYR A 98 3.08 -2.68 -20.04
CA TYR A 98 1.96 -2.33 -20.92
C TYR A 98 1.47 -0.91 -20.68
N SER A 99 0.69 -0.39 -21.62
CA SER A 99 0.05 0.93 -21.47
C SER A 99 -0.99 0.92 -20.36
N ASP A 100 -1.23 2.10 -19.78
CA ASP A 100 -2.19 2.32 -18.70
C ASP A 100 -3.59 1.82 -19.05
N ASP A 101 -4.05 2.03 -20.28
CA ASP A 101 -5.37 1.58 -20.74
C ASP A 101 -5.53 0.06 -20.73
N VAL A 102 -4.48 -0.68 -21.13
CA VAL A 102 -4.49 -2.13 -21.11
C VAL A 102 -4.54 -2.64 -19.67
N VAL A 103 -3.70 -2.11 -18.81
CA VAL A 103 -3.65 -2.52 -17.39
C VAL A 103 -4.97 -2.16 -16.69
N TYR A 104 -5.52 -0.98 -16.94
CA TYR A 104 -6.80 -0.57 -16.34
C TYR A 104 -7.95 -1.51 -16.74
N LYS A 105 -8.00 -1.97 -17.99
CA LYS A 105 -8.97 -2.97 -18.43
C LYS A 105 -8.76 -4.31 -17.72
N LEU A 106 -7.50 -4.75 -17.58
CA LEU A 106 -7.17 -5.98 -16.85
C LEU A 106 -7.59 -5.92 -15.39
N LEU A 107 -7.38 -4.80 -14.71
CA LEU A 107 -7.84 -4.60 -13.32
C LEU A 107 -9.35 -4.79 -13.17
N LYS A 108 -10.13 -4.35 -14.15
CA LYS A 108 -11.60 -4.50 -14.14
C LYS A 108 -12.05 -5.94 -14.34
N SER A 109 -11.26 -6.80 -14.95
CA SER A 109 -11.58 -8.22 -15.19
C SER A 109 -11.08 -9.15 -14.08
N HIS A 110 -10.17 -8.71 -13.18
CA HIS A 110 -9.62 -9.50 -12.10
C HIS A 110 -10.48 -9.37 -10.85
N SER A 111 -11.45 -10.26 -10.64
CA SER A 111 -12.43 -10.05 -9.56
C SER A 111 -12.48 -11.11 -8.47
N GLU A 112 -12.18 -12.38 -8.74
CA GLU A 112 -12.47 -13.42 -7.75
C GLU A 112 -11.52 -13.43 -6.55
N ASN A 113 -10.21 -13.23 -6.79
CA ASN A 113 -9.18 -13.30 -5.75
C ASN A 113 -8.73 -11.94 -5.22
N LEU A 114 -9.26 -10.85 -5.78
CA LEU A 114 -8.91 -9.48 -5.41
C LEU A 114 -10.15 -8.71 -4.94
N ILE A 115 -9.94 -7.78 -4.02
CA ILE A 115 -10.97 -6.84 -3.54
C ILE A 115 -10.56 -5.42 -3.88
N CYS A 116 -11.42 -4.69 -4.58
CA CYS A 116 -11.26 -3.25 -4.80
C CYS A 116 -11.82 -2.48 -3.60
N ILE A 117 -11.03 -1.55 -3.06
CA ILE A 117 -11.42 -0.75 -1.88
C ILE A 117 -11.64 0.73 -2.18
N ASP A 118 -11.71 1.12 -3.44
CA ASP A 118 -11.81 2.54 -3.86
C ASP A 118 -13.08 3.22 -3.31
N GLU A 119 -14.16 2.47 -3.11
CA GLU A 119 -15.43 2.99 -2.62
C GLU A 119 -15.46 3.23 -1.10
N LEU A 120 -14.50 2.69 -0.35
CA LEU A 120 -14.48 2.81 1.11
C LEU A 120 -14.24 4.24 1.61
N LYS A 121 -13.74 5.14 0.76
CA LYS A 121 -13.36 6.53 1.15
C LYS A 121 -12.45 6.59 2.37
N GLN A 122 -11.77 5.49 2.70
CA GLN A 122 -10.78 5.48 3.76
C GLN A 122 -9.61 6.36 3.36
N GLN A 123 -9.27 7.32 4.21
CA GLN A 123 -8.11 8.18 3.98
C GLN A 123 -6.83 7.35 3.92
N PRO A 124 -6.00 7.52 2.89
CA PRO A 124 -4.70 6.84 2.84
C PRO A 124 -3.75 7.43 3.89
N SER A 125 -2.96 6.59 4.55
CA SER A 125 -1.82 7.04 5.33
C SER A 125 -0.54 6.95 4.51
N TYR A 126 0.29 8.00 4.60
CA TYR A 126 1.59 8.10 3.93
C TYR A 126 2.74 8.11 4.92
N TYR A 127 2.43 8.27 6.20
CA TYR A 127 3.37 8.22 7.32
C TYR A 127 2.66 7.69 8.58
N ALA A 128 3.42 7.18 9.53
CA ALA A 128 2.85 6.53 10.71
C ALA A 128 2.42 7.53 11.79
N GLU A 129 3.15 8.64 11.97
CA GLU A 129 2.96 9.58 13.05
C GLU A 129 2.79 11.01 12.56
N THR A 130 1.97 11.81 13.25
CA THR A 130 1.69 13.22 12.90
C THR A 130 2.96 14.06 12.78
N LYS A 131 3.97 13.82 13.63
CA LYS A 131 5.26 14.53 13.59
C LYS A 131 6.02 14.38 12.27
N ASP A 132 5.71 13.33 11.49
CA ASP A 132 6.38 13.03 10.22
C ASP A 132 5.81 13.84 9.04
N ALA A 133 4.76 14.62 9.25
CA ALA A 133 4.10 15.38 8.18
C ALA A 133 5.02 16.35 7.45
N GLU A 134 5.91 17.04 8.17
CA GLU A 134 6.86 17.97 7.56
C GLU A 134 7.92 17.22 6.75
N LEU A 135 8.45 16.11 7.27
CA LEU A 135 9.42 15.27 6.56
C LEU A 135 8.81 14.66 5.30
N HIS A 136 7.55 14.24 5.37
CA HIS A 136 6.82 13.78 4.19
C HIS A 136 6.68 14.89 3.13
N ARG A 137 6.37 16.14 3.53
CA ARG A 137 6.33 17.27 2.58
C ARG A 137 7.69 17.59 1.96
N ILE A 138 8.77 17.47 2.72
CA ILE A 138 10.14 17.61 2.19
C ILE A 138 10.42 16.52 1.14
N LEU A 139 10.00 15.27 1.40
CA LEU A 139 10.10 14.19 0.43
C LEU A 139 9.34 14.50 -0.86
N LEU A 140 8.11 15.02 -0.76
CA LEU A 140 7.32 15.44 -1.92
C LEU A 140 7.98 16.61 -2.68
N CYS A 141 8.60 17.56 -1.97
CA CYS A 141 9.36 18.64 -2.61
C CYS A 141 10.55 18.11 -3.41
N SER A 142 11.25 17.09 -2.89
CA SER A 142 12.31 16.41 -3.63
C SER A 142 11.80 15.77 -4.92
N ALA A 143 10.66 15.08 -4.87
CA ALA A 143 10.01 14.50 -6.04
C ALA A 143 9.64 15.54 -7.10
N MET A 144 9.17 16.70 -6.65
CA MET A 144 8.77 17.82 -7.51
C MET A 144 9.95 18.71 -7.96
N LYS A 145 11.18 18.40 -7.56
CA LYS A 145 12.38 19.22 -7.80
C LYS A 145 12.17 20.69 -7.37
N THR A 146 11.63 20.90 -6.18
CA THR A 146 11.28 22.22 -5.62
C THR A 146 11.68 22.34 -4.16
N THR A 147 11.45 23.48 -3.54
CA THR A 147 11.64 23.72 -2.11
C THR A 147 10.30 23.90 -1.43
N MET A 148 10.27 23.75 -0.10
CA MET A 148 9.05 24.02 0.71
C MET A 148 8.52 25.43 0.49
N ALA A 149 9.40 26.44 0.36
CA ALA A 149 9.01 27.81 0.12
C ALA A 149 8.31 28.02 -1.24
N LYS A 150 8.78 27.32 -2.28
CA LYS A 150 8.23 27.42 -3.64
C LYS A 150 7.06 26.49 -3.88
N SER A 151 6.87 25.45 -3.05
CA SER A 151 5.84 24.43 -3.28
C SER A 151 4.42 25.02 -3.23
N LYS A 152 4.12 25.89 -2.26
CA LYS A 152 2.81 26.51 -2.10
C LYS A 152 2.39 27.34 -3.33
N GLU A 153 3.34 28.00 -3.98
CA GLU A 153 3.06 28.76 -5.20
C GLU A 153 2.82 27.82 -6.38
N ARG A 154 3.67 26.79 -6.55
CA ARG A 154 3.53 25.77 -7.60
C ARG A 154 2.25 24.95 -7.49
N LEU A 155 1.78 24.70 -6.27
CA LEU A 155 0.54 23.95 -6.04
C LEU A 155 -0.73 24.69 -6.50
N LYS A 156 -0.64 25.98 -6.81
CA LYS A 156 -1.70 26.75 -7.49
C LYS A 156 -1.82 26.39 -8.98
N GLN A 157 -0.76 25.83 -9.57
CA GLN A 157 -0.74 25.40 -10.97
C GLN A 157 -1.45 24.05 -11.12
N ASP A 158 -2.05 23.79 -12.29
CA ASP A 158 -2.87 22.59 -12.54
C ASP A 158 -2.12 21.26 -12.31
N GLY A 159 -0.84 21.18 -12.70
CA GLY A 159 -0.02 19.99 -12.53
C GLY A 159 0.24 19.56 -11.09
N PHE A 160 0.00 20.41 -10.11
CA PHE A 160 0.26 20.15 -8.69
C PHE A 160 -1.01 20.06 -7.84
N LYS A 161 -2.20 20.25 -8.39
CA LYS A 161 -3.48 20.23 -7.64
C LYS A 161 -3.66 18.97 -6.80
N LYS A 162 -3.31 17.79 -7.34
CA LYS A 162 -3.42 16.50 -6.64
C LYS A 162 -2.52 16.39 -5.41
N LEU A 163 -1.49 17.22 -5.28
CA LEU A 163 -0.58 17.23 -4.15
C LEU A 163 -0.97 18.26 -3.08
N LYS A 164 -1.92 19.15 -3.39
CA LYS A 164 -2.30 20.27 -2.52
C LYS A 164 -2.65 19.81 -1.10
N GLY A 165 -3.45 18.76 -0.96
CA GLY A 165 -3.87 18.25 0.34
C GLY A 165 -2.73 17.86 1.26
N PHE A 166 -1.61 17.37 0.73
CA PHE A 166 -0.41 17.03 1.51
C PHE A 166 0.31 18.25 2.11
N PHE A 167 0.09 19.43 1.57
CA PHE A 167 0.67 20.68 2.07
C PHE A 167 -0.31 21.47 2.94
N ASP A 168 -1.60 21.25 2.76
CA ASP A 168 -2.66 21.94 3.50
C ASP A 168 -3.11 21.15 4.75
N SER A 169 -2.72 19.88 4.89
CA SER A 169 -3.16 19.00 5.96
C SER A 169 -2.04 18.12 6.48
N ASP A 170 -1.99 17.92 7.79
CA ASP A 170 -1.09 16.98 8.48
C ASP A 170 -1.79 15.64 8.77
N LYS A 171 -2.95 15.37 8.17
CA LYS A 171 -3.82 14.24 8.54
C LYS A 171 -3.55 12.94 7.76
N TYR A 172 -2.43 12.81 7.04
CA TYR A 172 -2.09 11.61 6.28
C TYR A 172 -1.27 10.58 7.09
N TYR A 173 -1.51 10.53 8.39
CA TYR A 173 -0.94 9.55 9.33
C TYR A 173 -1.94 8.44 9.64
N MET A 174 -1.46 7.37 10.31
CA MET A 174 -2.34 6.31 10.80
C MET A 174 -3.17 6.82 11.97
N LEU A 175 -4.49 6.86 11.80
CA LEU A 175 -5.42 7.34 12.82
C LEU A 175 -5.46 6.40 14.03
N SER A 176 -5.54 6.97 15.23
CA SER A 176 -5.85 6.25 16.47
C SER A 176 -7.31 5.82 16.53
N PRO A 177 -7.68 4.87 17.42
CA PRO A 177 -9.07 4.44 17.57
C PRO A 177 -10.07 5.58 17.84
N ASN A 178 -9.70 6.55 18.66
CA ASN A 178 -10.56 7.71 18.96
C ASN A 178 -10.76 8.63 17.75
N GLU A 179 -9.70 8.84 16.98
CA GLU A 179 -9.77 9.65 15.76
C GLU A 179 -10.61 8.95 14.68
N VAL A 180 -10.51 7.62 14.58
CA VAL A 180 -11.34 6.82 13.67
C VAL A 180 -12.83 6.97 14.03
N GLN A 181 -13.19 6.86 15.31
CA GLN A 181 -14.58 7.05 15.76
C GLN A 181 -15.11 8.44 15.47
N SER A 182 -14.24 9.45 15.50
CA SER A 182 -14.61 10.84 15.21
C SER A 182 -14.70 11.13 13.71
N ALA A 183 -13.94 10.39 12.88
CA ALA A 183 -13.80 10.66 11.45
C ALA A 183 -14.74 9.83 10.58
N TYR A 184 -15.17 8.66 11.06
CA TYR A 184 -15.94 7.69 10.27
C TYR A 184 -17.18 7.22 11.00
N ASP A 185 -18.24 6.94 10.25
CA ASP A 185 -19.46 6.31 10.74
C ASP A 185 -19.26 4.80 11.02
N SER A 186 -20.21 4.21 11.76
CA SER A 186 -20.19 2.78 12.09
C SER A 186 -20.25 1.90 10.85
N ASP A 187 -21.02 2.32 9.84
CA ASP A 187 -21.23 1.55 8.60
C ASP A 187 -19.92 1.39 7.82
N LEU A 188 -19.07 2.42 7.78
CA LEU A 188 -17.76 2.32 7.15
C LEU A 188 -16.81 1.44 7.97
N ILE A 189 -16.85 1.56 9.31
CA ILE A 189 -16.02 0.74 10.19
C ILE A 189 -16.36 -0.75 10.01
N ASP A 190 -17.63 -1.10 9.95
CA ASP A 190 -18.11 -2.47 9.75
C ASP A 190 -17.73 -2.99 8.36
N LYS A 191 -17.92 -2.20 7.30
CA LYS A 191 -17.48 -2.55 5.93
C LYS A 191 -15.98 -2.81 5.84
N VAL A 192 -15.17 -2.01 6.51
CA VAL A 192 -13.70 -2.18 6.57
C VAL A 192 -13.36 -3.50 7.27
N ALA A 193 -14.05 -3.83 8.37
CA ALA A 193 -13.86 -5.08 9.09
C ALA A 193 -14.27 -6.30 8.23
N ASP A 194 -15.40 -6.22 7.53
CA ASP A 194 -15.89 -7.27 6.63
C ASP A 194 -14.92 -7.54 5.47
N ILE A 195 -14.36 -6.49 4.88
CA ILE A 195 -13.34 -6.63 3.84
C ILE A 195 -12.07 -7.28 4.38
N ALA A 196 -11.61 -6.85 5.54
CA ALA A 196 -10.44 -7.47 6.17
C ALA A 196 -10.68 -8.93 6.57
N ALA A 197 -11.91 -9.30 6.93
CA ALA A 197 -12.31 -10.68 7.21
C ALA A 197 -12.25 -11.57 5.97
N GLN A 198 -12.59 -11.05 4.79
CA GLN A 198 -12.50 -11.76 3.50
C GLN A 198 -11.06 -12.03 3.05
N CYS A 199 -10.07 -11.30 3.60
CA CYS A 199 -8.67 -11.57 3.32
C CYS A 199 -8.18 -12.73 4.21
N GLU A 200 -7.74 -13.81 3.60
CA GLU A 200 -7.17 -14.96 4.32
C GLU A 200 -5.74 -14.69 4.79
N GLU A 201 -5.26 -15.47 5.73
CA GLU A 201 -3.84 -15.54 6.04
C GLU A 201 -3.15 -16.56 5.13
N TYR A 202 -2.18 -16.11 4.36
CA TYR A 202 -1.38 -16.96 3.48
C TYR A 202 0.10 -16.60 3.59
N ASN A 203 0.96 -17.52 3.17
CA ASN A 203 2.40 -17.30 3.17
C ASN A 203 2.83 -16.69 1.83
N VAL A 204 3.38 -15.47 1.88
CA VAL A 204 3.95 -14.78 0.71
C VAL A 204 5.38 -15.24 0.37
N LEU A 205 6.03 -15.98 1.31
CA LEU A 205 7.38 -16.47 1.10
C LEU A 205 7.36 -17.75 0.29
N GLY A 206 8.17 -17.82 -0.76
CA GLY A 206 8.47 -19.06 -1.47
C GLY A 206 9.41 -19.95 -0.67
N LYS A 207 9.53 -21.22 -1.07
CA LYS A 207 10.65 -22.04 -0.63
C LYS A 207 11.92 -21.52 -1.30
N PRO A 208 13.06 -21.45 -0.61
CA PRO A 208 14.34 -21.23 -1.27
C PRO A 208 14.54 -22.29 -2.38
N MET A 209 14.75 -21.84 -3.59
CA MET A 209 15.08 -22.71 -4.72
C MET A 209 16.49 -22.36 -5.17
N LEU A 210 17.37 -23.36 -5.14
CA LEU A 210 18.66 -23.24 -5.79
C LEU A 210 18.44 -23.35 -7.31
N PRO A 211 19.14 -22.55 -8.12
CA PRO A 211 19.15 -22.74 -9.56
C PRO A 211 19.59 -24.17 -9.88
N LYS A 212 18.83 -24.89 -10.71
CA LYS A 212 19.31 -26.14 -11.28
C LYS A 212 20.33 -25.78 -12.35
N PHE A 213 21.50 -26.37 -12.23
CA PHE A 213 22.53 -26.30 -13.23
C PHE A 213 22.55 -27.67 -13.96
N ASP A 214 22.38 -27.63 -15.25
CA ASP A 214 22.54 -28.85 -16.08
C ASP A 214 24.04 -29.15 -16.22
N CYS A 215 24.54 -30.10 -15.44
CA CYS A 215 25.93 -30.50 -15.50
C CYS A 215 26.24 -31.12 -16.87
N PRO A 216 27.37 -30.75 -17.53
CA PRO A 216 27.84 -31.46 -18.71
C PRO A 216 28.07 -32.96 -18.41
N GLU A 217 27.88 -33.82 -19.40
CA GLU A 217 28.11 -35.27 -19.27
C GLU A 217 29.50 -35.55 -18.64
N GLY A 218 29.51 -36.29 -17.53
CA GLY A 218 30.72 -36.68 -16.80
C GLY A 218 31.03 -35.86 -15.54
N TYR A 219 30.18 -34.95 -15.12
CA TYR A 219 30.28 -34.22 -13.85
C TYR A 219 29.04 -34.50 -12.99
N ASP A 220 29.27 -34.77 -11.71
CA ASP A 220 28.21 -34.92 -10.73
C ASP A 220 27.81 -33.56 -10.13
N GLU A 221 26.55 -33.44 -9.63
CA GLU A 221 26.00 -32.26 -8.93
C GLU A 221 26.50 -32.20 -7.46
N ASP A 222 27.79 -32.17 -7.17
CA ASP A 222 28.30 -31.97 -5.81
C ASP A 222 28.52 -30.47 -5.48
#